data_684cd903b9670993f4a3a56aea690002
#
_entry.id   684cd903b9670993f4a3a56aea690002
#
_cell.length_a   1.000
_cell.length_b   1.000
_cell.length_c   1.000
_cell.angle_alpha   90.00
_cell.angle_beta   90.00
_cell.angle_gamma   90.00
#
_symmetry.space_group_name_H-M   'P 1'
#
loop_
_entity.id
_entity.type
_entity.pdbx_description
1 polymer ?
#
loop_
_entity_poly.entity_id
_entity_poly.type
_entity_poly.pdbx_seq_one_letter_code
_entity_poly.pdbx_strand_id
1 'polypeptide(L)'
;MKRLTVSIIIAAVCAVALASVATPAGAAVPIAGTFHPLDPARILDTRDGTGVDGRHVGPLLAAQVIDVDVTGVGGVPDTGVGAVTLNLTITQAQGAGYATVWPCSSPRPYASNVNFVHGVDLANQVTVKVGTGGHVCIFSSVTTQIVGDVNGWWGDGFESAPGFHYESVDPARILDSRSGLGMPGGVARQIAAGEVLPVTVAGVAGVAADAAAVSFNLTATNVDGPGYVTVFPCGAARPYASNINFASGVDVANLVTSRIGANGAVCLYSPANADLIMDVQGFFDPFTGAARPVFTPLDPARVLDTRDGTGVAERRVGPLGARQIIEVQIAGANGVPADARSVVLNVTVTDARGRGWVTVFPCGNPLPFVSNLNFVRGIDRANAVKAKIGVGGKVCFYTDAETQLVADQFGYFSLPTA
;
A
#
# COMPACT_ATOMS: atom_id res chain seq x y z
N MET A 1 -28.60 -48.49 -85.45
CA MET A 1 -28.79 -48.10 -84.07
C MET A 1 -27.42 -47.75 -83.45
N LYS A 2 -27.17 -46.45 -83.36
CA LYS A 2 -25.88 -45.95 -82.79
C LYS A 2 -26.17 -45.49 -81.37
N ARG A 3 -25.45 -46.08 -80.41
CA ARG A 3 -25.48 -45.67 -78.99
C ARG A 3 -24.55 -44.48 -78.75
N LEU A 4 -25.07 -43.36 -78.28
CA LEU A 4 -24.31 -42.19 -77.81
C LEU A 4 -23.91 -42.44 -76.39
N THR A 5 -22.59 -42.40 -76.12
CA THR A 5 -22.05 -42.42 -74.74
C THR A 5 -21.78 -40.97 -74.31
N VAL A 6 -22.42 -40.52 -73.23
CA VAL A 6 -22.24 -39.22 -72.61
C VAL A 6 -21.19 -39.37 -71.52
N SER A 7 -20.02 -38.76 -71.65
CA SER A 7 -18.99 -38.67 -70.59
C SER A 7 -19.26 -37.46 -69.70
N ILE A 8 -19.50 -37.70 -68.40
CA ILE A 8 -19.65 -36.66 -67.39
C ILE A 8 -18.24 -36.37 -66.83
N ILE A 9 -17.75 -35.15 -67.02
CA ILE A 9 -16.52 -34.65 -66.41
C ILE A 9 -16.90 -34.03 -65.08
N ILE A 10 -16.46 -34.63 -63.98
CA ILE A 10 -16.60 -34.09 -62.62
C ILE A 10 -15.38 -33.18 -62.36
N ALA A 11 -15.60 -31.86 -62.31
CA ALA A 11 -14.59 -30.91 -61.90
C ALA A 11 -14.51 -30.88 -60.35
N ALA A 12 -13.42 -31.34 -59.76
CA ALA A 12 -13.16 -31.24 -58.35
C ALA A 12 -12.71 -29.83 -58.02
N VAL A 13 -13.53 -29.07 -57.31
CA VAL A 13 -13.17 -27.76 -56.73
C VAL A 13 -12.41 -28.00 -55.43
N CYS A 14 -11.07 -27.81 -55.43
CA CYS A 14 -10.28 -27.75 -54.21
C CYS A 14 -10.55 -26.43 -53.49
N ALA A 15 -11.32 -26.51 -52.40
CA ALA A 15 -11.44 -25.36 -51.46
C ALA A 15 -10.19 -25.31 -50.59
N VAL A 16 -9.33 -24.29 -50.86
CA VAL A 16 -8.21 -23.95 -49.97
C VAL A 16 -8.77 -23.22 -48.73
N ALA A 17 -8.82 -23.91 -47.62
CA ALA A 17 -9.14 -23.29 -46.33
C ALA A 17 -7.95 -22.42 -45.88
N LEU A 18 -8.09 -21.11 -45.97
CA LEU A 18 -7.16 -20.16 -45.35
C LEU A 18 -7.36 -20.25 -43.83
N ALA A 19 -6.49 -20.98 -43.14
CA ALA A 19 -6.39 -20.93 -41.68
C ALA A 19 -5.86 -19.54 -41.31
N SER A 20 -6.70 -18.68 -40.77
CA SER A 20 -6.28 -17.44 -40.10
C SER A 20 -5.44 -17.81 -38.89
N VAL A 21 -4.13 -17.60 -38.97
CA VAL A 21 -3.24 -17.65 -37.81
C VAL A 21 -3.63 -16.48 -36.92
N ALA A 22 -4.33 -16.76 -35.83
CA ALA A 22 -4.55 -15.78 -34.77
C ALA A 22 -3.18 -15.35 -34.22
N THR A 23 -2.78 -14.12 -34.48
CA THR A 23 -1.65 -13.52 -33.77
C THR A 23 -1.94 -13.62 -32.28
N PRO A 24 -1.00 -14.13 -31.45
CA PRO A 24 -1.19 -14.06 -30.01
C PRO A 24 -1.41 -12.58 -29.64
N ALA A 25 -2.47 -12.30 -28.90
CA ALA A 25 -2.68 -10.99 -28.30
C ALA A 25 -1.38 -10.63 -27.60
N GLY A 26 -0.70 -9.57 -28.05
CA GLY A 26 0.53 -9.10 -27.41
C GLY A 26 0.24 -8.95 -25.94
N ALA A 27 1.09 -9.50 -25.09
CA ALA A 27 1.00 -9.29 -23.64
C ALA A 27 0.92 -7.77 -23.43
N ALA A 28 -0.13 -7.31 -22.76
CA ALA A 28 -0.25 -5.89 -22.42
C ALA A 28 1.03 -5.46 -21.71
N VAL A 29 1.68 -4.40 -22.23
CA VAL A 29 2.86 -3.83 -21.57
C VAL A 29 2.45 -3.47 -20.16
N PRO A 30 3.18 -3.94 -19.13
CA PRO A 30 2.82 -3.60 -17.75
C PRO A 30 2.79 -2.09 -17.57
N ILE A 31 1.71 -1.56 -17.01
CA ILE A 31 1.63 -0.16 -16.61
C ILE A 31 2.70 0.05 -15.53
N ALA A 32 3.68 0.89 -15.79
CA ALA A 32 4.76 1.16 -14.87
C ALA A 32 5.12 2.64 -14.93
N GLY A 33 5.20 3.30 -13.78
CA GLY A 33 5.40 4.75 -13.75
C GLY A 33 6.12 5.26 -12.50
N THR A 34 6.34 6.56 -12.50
CA THR A 34 6.98 7.31 -11.43
C THR A 34 5.95 7.86 -10.46
N PHE A 35 6.37 8.22 -9.25
CA PHE A 35 5.51 8.75 -8.20
C PHE A 35 5.38 10.26 -8.26
N HIS A 36 4.18 10.75 -8.13
CA HIS A 36 3.84 12.18 -8.04
C HIS A 36 3.22 12.43 -6.66
N PRO A 37 4.01 12.93 -5.69
CA PRO A 37 3.50 13.19 -4.36
C PRO A 37 2.58 14.41 -4.35
N LEU A 38 1.47 14.30 -3.63
CA LEU A 38 0.51 15.38 -3.41
C LEU A 38 0.53 15.82 -1.94
N ASP A 39 0.14 17.04 -1.69
CA ASP A 39 -0.33 17.43 -0.36
C ASP A 39 -1.65 16.69 -0.11
N PRO A 40 -1.85 16.09 1.07
CA PRO A 40 -3.02 15.26 1.32
C PRO A 40 -4.33 15.98 1.02
N ALA A 41 -5.16 15.40 0.17
CA ALA A 41 -6.44 15.96 -0.23
C ALA A 41 -7.58 14.94 -0.05
N ARG A 42 -8.68 15.36 0.58
CA ARG A 42 -9.88 14.52 0.74
C ARG A 42 -10.58 14.33 -0.58
N ILE A 43 -10.70 13.06 -0.99
CA ILE A 43 -11.42 12.66 -2.21
C ILE A 43 -12.63 11.78 -1.92
N LEU A 44 -12.75 11.25 -0.71
CA LEU A 44 -13.88 10.43 -0.26
C LEU A 44 -14.23 10.76 1.18
N ASP A 45 -15.50 11.04 1.46
CA ASP A 45 -16.07 11.08 2.80
C ASP A 45 -17.56 10.71 2.75
N THR A 46 -17.89 9.52 3.21
CA THR A 46 -19.28 9.04 3.19
C THR A 46 -20.18 9.79 4.17
N ARG A 47 -19.61 10.51 5.14
CA ARG A 47 -20.35 11.27 6.16
C ARG A 47 -21.03 12.51 5.57
N ASP A 48 -20.42 13.11 4.54
CA ASP A 48 -20.91 14.32 3.88
C ASP A 48 -21.18 14.13 2.37
N GLY A 49 -20.88 12.94 1.81
CA GLY A 49 -21.08 12.58 0.42
C GLY A 49 -19.97 13.03 -0.53
N THR A 50 -18.83 13.50 -0.01
CA THR A 50 -17.66 13.81 -0.84
C THR A 50 -17.19 12.56 -1.59
N GLY A 51 -17.07 12.67 -2.93
CA GLY A 51 -16.54 11.59 -3.79
C GLY A 51 -17.41 10.34 -3.88
N VAL A 52 -18.65 10.39 -3.44
CA VAL A 52 -19.60 9.28 -3.58
C VAL A 52 -20.61 9.63 -4.69
N ASP A 53 -20.78 8.69 -5.63
CA ASP A 53 -21.73 8.84 -6.71
C ASP A 53 -23.14 9.09 -6.20
N GLY A 54 -23.83 10.06 -6.82
CA GLY A 54 -25.16 10.48 -6.42
C GLY A 54 -25.23 11.23 -5.09
N ARG A 55 -24.06 11.63 -4.52
CA ARG A 55 -23.96 12.30 -3.21
C ARG A 55 -24.69 11.54 -2.11
N HIS A 56 -24.53 10.22 -2.08
CA HIS A 56 -25.04 9.41 -0.99
C HIS A 56 -24.33 9.83 0.31
N VAL A 57 -25.07 10.51 1.19
CA VAL A 57 -24.63 10.83 2.54
C VAL A 57 -25.08 9.71 3.45
N GLY A 58 -24.15 9.04 4.10
CA GLY A 58 -24.44 7.96 5.02
C GLY A 58 -23.41 6.83 4.97
N PRO A 59 -23.50 5.88 5.91
CA PRO A 59 -22.56 4.78 5.99
C PRO A 59 -22.67 3.86 4.78
N LEU A 60 -21.53 3.31 4.34
CA LEU A 60 -21.50 2.15 3.48
C LEU A 60 -22.05 0.95 4.25
N LEU A 61 -23.13 0.35 3.77
CA LEU A 61 -23.76 -0.78 4.45
C LEU A 61 -22.92 -2.06 4.33
N ALA A 62 -23.16 -3.00 5.25
CA ALA A 62 -22.48 -4.29 5.25
C ALA A 62 -22.59 -4.99 3.88
N ALA A 63 -21.48 -5.53 3.41
CA ALA A 63 -21.32 -6.23 2.13
C ALA A 63 -21.58 -5.37 0.86
N GLN A 64 -21.67 -4.06 0.99
CA GLN A 64 -21.77 -3.15 -0.16
C GLN A 64 -20.39 -2.78 -0.72
N VAL A 65 -20.41 -2.31 -1.95
CA VAL A 65 -19.27 -1.74 -2.69
C VAL A 65 -19.66 -0.32 -3.11
N ILE A 66 -18.72 0.61 -2.94
CA ILE A 66 -18.78 1.93 -3.58
C ILE A 66 -17.70 2.04 -4.64
N ASP A 67 -18.02 2.78 -5.67
CA ASP A 67 -17.13 3.20 -6.74
C ASP A 67 -16.67 4.64 -6.45
N VAL A 68 -15.37 4.89 -6.54
CA VAL A 68 -14.76 6.18 -6.18
C VAL A 68 -13.88 6.68 -7.30
N ASP A 69 -14.19 7.87 -7.81
CA ASP A 69 -13.32 8.58 -8.74
C ASP A 69 -12.00 8.93 -8.06
N VAL A 70 -10.88 8.53 -8.67
CA VAL A 70 -9.54 8.86 -8.17
C VAL A 70 -8.72 9.64 -9.19
N THR A 71 -9.17 9.77 -10.44
CA THR A 71 -8.57 10.66 -11.45
C THR A 71 -9.40 11.95 -11.59
N GLY A 72 -8.74 13.05 -11.95
CA GLY A 72 -9.39 14.37 -12.07
C GLY A 72 -9.77 15.01 -10.73
N VAL A 73 -9.43 14.41 -9.60
CA VAL A 73 -9.79 14.87 -8.24
C VAL A 73 -8.57 14.94 -7.33
N GLY A 74 -8.61 15.81 -6.32
CA GLY A 74 -7.58 15.89 -5.29
C GLY A 74 -6.16 16.19 -5.79
N GLY A 75 -6.01 16.73 -7.02
CA GLY A 75 -4.70 16.98 -7.65
C GLY A 75 -4.18 15.80 -8.49
N VAL A 76 -4.90 14.69 -8.59
CA VAL A 76 -4.63 13.59 -9.51
C VAL A 76 -5.11 14.00 -10.91
N PRO A 77 -4.28 13.88 -11.98
CA PRO A 77 -4.73 14.23 -13.34
C PRO A 77 -5.78 13.26 -13.89
N ASP A 78 -6.50 13.69 -14.94
CA ASP A 78 -7.53 12.85 -15.60
C ASP A 78 -6.95 11.65 -16.34
N THR A 79 -5.69 11.74 -16.79
CA THR A 79 -5.02 10.72 -17.62
C THR A 79 -3.57 10.55 -17.21
N GLY A 80 -2.93 9.46 -17.66
CA GLY A 80 -1.53 9.17 -17.36
C GLY A 80 -1.35 8.55 -15.95
N VAL A 81 -2.43 8.03 -15.33
CA VAL A 81 -2.43 7.51 -13.96
C VAL A 81 -2.58 5.99 -13.96
N GLY A 82 -1.55 5.30 -13.51
CA GLY A 82 -1.55 3.84 -13.36
C GLY A 82 -2.04 3.35 -11.99
N ALA A 83 -1.75 4.12 -10.92
CA ALA A 83 -2.17 3.80 -9.56
C ALA A 83 -2.26 5.06 -8.70
N VAL A 84 -2.97 4.96 -7.56
CA VAL A 84 -3.05 6.01 -6.54
C VAL A 84 -2.60 5.49 -5.18
N THR A 85 -2.07 6.39 -4.35
CA THR A 85 -1.77 6.14 -2.95
C THR A 85 -2.74 6.94 -2.10
N LEU A 86 -3.55 6.22 -1.33
CA LEU A 86 -4.62 6.75 -0.48
C LEU A 86 -4.30 6.45 0.98
N ASN A 87 -4.70 7.34 1.89
CA ASN A 87 -4.92 6.99 3.28
C ASN A 87 -6.42 6.72 3.47
N LEU A 88 -6.78 5.48 3.74
CA LEU A 88 -8.17 5.06 3.94
C LEU A 88 -8.45 4.94 5.43
N THR A 89 -9.39 5.71 5.92
CA THR A 89 -9.83 5.68 7.32
C THR A 89 -11.22 5.08 7.43
N ILE A 90 -11.35 4.05 8.24
CA ILE A 90 -12.63 3.47 8.65
C ILE A 90 -13.03 4.10 9.98
N THR A 91 -14.24 4.63 10.04
CA THR A 91 -14.79 5.30 11.23
C THR A 91 -16.22 4.88 11.48
N GLN A 92 -16.68 4.97 12.72
CA GLN A 92 -18.05 4.64 13.13
C GLN A 92 -18.50 3.22 12.70
N ALA A 93 -17.56 2.26 12.67
CA ALA A 93 -17.86 0.88 12.32
C ALA A 93 -18.83 0.25 13.33
N GLN A 94 -19.86 -0.45 12.83
CA GLN A 94 -20.89 -1.07 13.66
C GLN A 94 -20.50 -2.47 14.19
N GLY A 95 -19.29 -2.96 13.84
CA GLY A 95 -18.77 -4.26 14.27
C GLY A 95 -17.32 -4.44 13.89
N ALA A 96 -16.75 -5.60 14.22
CA ALA A 96 -15.46 -6.03 13.70
C ALA A 96 -15.59 -6.45 12.23
N GLY A 97 -14.67 -6.00 11.38
CA GLY A 97 -14.73 -6.25 9.95
C GLY A 97 -13.47 -5.83 9.21
N TYR A 98 -13.60 -5.83 7.88
CA TYR A 98 -12.51 -5.42 6.99
C TYR A 98 -13.06 -4.65 5.79
N ALA A 99 -12.18 -3.84 5.20
CA ALA A 99 -12.39 -3.18 3.93
C ALA A 99 -11.37 -3.66 2.91
N THR A 100 -11.80 -3.77 1.65
CA THR A 100 -10.96 -4.14 0.49
C THR A 100 -11.04 -3.04 -0.54
N VAL A 101 -9.88 -2.64 -1.10
CA VAL A 101 -9.76 -1.67 -2.19
C VAL A 101 -9.13 -2.36 -3.39
N TRP A 102 -9.72 -2.19 -4.58
CA TRP A 102 -9.22 -2.79 -5.82
C TRP A 102 -9.65 -1.97 -7.05
N PRO A 103 -9.02 -2.18 -8.24
CA PRO A 103 -9.47 -1.54 -9.47
C PRO A 103 -10.89 -2.03 -9.86
N CYS A 104 -11.84 -1.12 -10.10
CA CYS A 104 -13.24 -1.49 -10.37
C CYS A 104 -13.42 -2.38 -11.61
N SER A 105 -12.46 -2.39 -12.54
CA SER A 105 -12.46 -3.26 -13.73
C SER A 105 -12.13 -4.73 -13.45
N SER A 106 -11.68 -5.06 -12.23
CA SER A 106 -11.31 -6.42 -11.82
C SER A 106 -12.32 -7.01 -10.83
N PRO A 107 -12.45 -8.33 -10.74
CA PRO A 107 -13.20 -8.97 -9.65
C PRO A 107 -12.62 -8.59 -8.28
N ARG A 108 -13.49 -8.51 -7.27
CA ARG A 108 -13.01 -8.27 -5.90
C ARG A 108 -12.03 -9.37 -5.46
N PRO A 109 -10.79 -9.00 -5.06
CA PRO A 109 -9.79 -9.97 -4.63
C PRO A 109 -10.12 -10.53 -3.24
N TYR A 110 -9.55 -11.69 -2.92
CA TYR A 110 -9.54 -12.23 -1.57
C TYR A 110 -8.40 -11.59 -0.76
N ALA A 111 -8.57 -10.30 -0.43
CA ALA A 111 -7.59 -9.48 0.28
C ALA A 111 -8.30 -8.50 1.21
N SER A 112 -7.58 -7.98 2.22
CA SER A 112 -8.06 -6.87 3.05
C SER A 112 -7.02 -5.76 3.09
N ASN A 113 -7.47 -4.50 3.09
CA ASN A 113 -6.60 -3.35 3.25
C ASN A 113 -6.68 -2.77 4.65
N VAL A 114 -7.86 -2.74 5.27
CA VAL A 114 -8.06 -2.26 6.64
C VAL A 114 -8.87 -3.30 7.40
N ASN A 115 -8.35 -3.75 8.56
CA ASN A 115 -9.09 -4.58 9.50
C ASN A 115 -9.44 -3.72 10.72
N PHE A 116 -10.70 -3.68 11.10
CA PHE A 116 -11.22 -2.74 12.09
C PHE A 116 -12.16 -3.40 13.10
N VAL A 117 -12.40 -2.72 14.19
CA VAL A 117 -13.32 -3.14 15.25
C VAL A 117 -14.33 -2.03 15.55
N HIS A 118 -15.43 -2.38 16.21
CA HIS A 118 -16.46 -1.43 16.62
C HIS A 118 -15.87 -0.27 17.45
N GLY A 119 -16.26 0.95 17.11
CA GLY A 119 -16.00 2.14 17.94
C GLY A 119 -14.54 2.64 17.90
N VAL A 120 -13.70 2.11 17.03
CA VAL A 120 -12.30 2.55 16.87
C VAL A 120 -12.07 3.01 15.43
N ASP A 121 -11.66 4.25 15.29
CA ASP A 121 -11.25 4.80 13.99
C ASP A 121 -9.87 4.26 13.63
N LEU A 122 -9.73 3.74 12.42
CA LEU A 122 -8.50 3.13 11.94
C LEU A 122 -8.18 3.56 10.53
N ALA A 123 -6.93 3.96 10.33
CA ALA A 123 -6.39 4.29 9.02
C ALA A 123 -5.38 3.25 8.54
N ASN A 124 -5.29 3.06 7.24
CA ASN A 124 -4.20 2.37 6.57
C ASN A 124 -3.90 3.04 5.22
N GLN A 125 -2.64 3.12 4.87
CA GLN A 125 -2.25 3.53 3.52
C GLN A 125 -2.54 2.40 2.54
N VAL A 126 -3.14 2.75 1.40
CA VAL A 126 -3.42 1.82 0.31
C VAL A 126 -2.80 2.36 -0.97
N THR A 127 -1.97 1.56 -1.63
CA THR A 127 -1.55 1.82 -3.01
C THR A 127 -2.30 0.85 -3.89
N VAL A 128 -3.12 1.37 -4.80
CA VAL A 128 -4.04 0.58 -5.61
C VAL A 128 -3.96 1.00 -7.07
N LYS A 129 -3.93 0.01 -7.97
CA LYS A 129 -4.07 0.21 -9.42
C LYS A 129 -5.39 0.90 -9.73
N VAL A 130 -5.37 1.85 -10.65
CA VAL A 130 -6.58 2.52 -11.14
C VAL A 130 -7.30 1.62 -12.14
N GLY A 131 -8.60 1.46 -11.96
CA GLY A 131 -9.47 0.70 -12.85
C GLY A 131 -9.87 1.50 -14.10
N THR A 132 -10.57 0.84 -15.02
CA THR A 132 -11.11 1.48 -16.22
C THR A 132 -12.00 2.67 -15.82
N GLY A 133 -11.83 3.79 -16.50
CA GLY A 133 -12.60 5.02 -16.24
C GLY A 133 -12.04 5.88 -15.10
N GLY A 134 -10.92 5.50 -14.47
CA GLY A 134 -10.32 6.31 -13.41
C GLY A 134 -10.83 6.00 -12.00
N HIS A 135 -11.39 4.80 -11.78
CA HIS A 135 -12.09 4.45 -10.54
C HIS A 135 -11.37 3.37 -9.72
N VAL A 136 -11.57 3.41 -8.40
CA VAL A 136 -11.29 2.31 -7.48
C VAL A 136 -12.56 1.92 -6.74
N CYS A 137 -12.72 0.62 -6.52
CA CYS A 137 -13.82 0.05 -5.77
C CYS A 137 -13.44 -0.20 -4.31
N ILE A 138 -14.34 0.12 -3.38
CA ILE A 138 -14.15 -0.10 -1.95
C ILE A 138 -15.32 -0.92 -1.41
N PHE A 139 -15.00 -2.06 -0.81
CA PHE A 139 -15.94 -2.96 -0.12
C PHE A 139 -15.78 -2.82 1.38
N SER A 140 -16.88 -2.93 2.11
CA SER A 140 -16.84 -3.15 3.55
C SER A 140 -17.66 -4.37 3.96
N SER A 141 -17.11 -5.21 4.83
CA SER A 141 -17.82 -6.38 5.37
C SER A 141 -18.87 -6.04 6.42
N VAL A 142 -18.79 -4.83 7.01
CA VAL A 142 -19.66 -4.33 8.08
C VAL A 142 -20.05 -2.88 7.79
N THR A 143 -21.23 -2.47 8.20
CA THR A 143 -21.68 -1.08 8.06
C THR A 143 -20.71 -0.11 8.74
N THR A 144 -20.19 0.88 7.99
CA THR A 144 -19.18 1.82 8.45
C THR A 144 -19.18 3.11 7.63
N GLN A 145 -18.61 4.18 8.18
CA GLN A 145 -18.23 5.36 7.42
C GLN A 145 -16.80 5.19 6.91
N ILE A 146 -16.54 5.74 5.72
CA ILE A 146 -15.24 5.66 5.06
C ILE A 146 -14.78 7.07 4.69
N VAL A 147 -13.50 7.34 4.96
CA VAL A 147 -12.83 8.57 4.57
C VAL A 147 -11.58 8.19 3.77
N GLY A 148 -11.35 8.85 2.64
CA GLY A 148 -10.20 8.63 1.77
C GLY A 148 -9.49 9.95 1.45
N ASP A 149 -8.21 10.02 1.79
CA ASP A 149 -7.35 11.16 1.46
C ASP A 149 -6.27 10.68 0.46
N VAL A 150 -6.14 11.33 -0.71
CA VAL A 150 -5.08 11.01 -1.67
C VAL A 150 -3.78 11.69 -1.25
N ASN A 151 -2.67 10.94 -1.28
CA ASN A 151 -1.33 11.40 -0.91
C ASN A 151 -0.38 11.47 -2.11
N GLY A 152 -0.78 10.90 -3.25
CA GLY A 152 -0.01 10.89 -4.49
C GLY A 152 -0.54 9.87 -5.48
N TRP A 153 0.03 9.90 -6.68
CA TRP A 153 -0.33 9.00 -7.76
C TRP A 153 0.92 8.49 -8.47
N TRP A 154 0.76 7.40 -9.19
CA TRP A 154 1.81 6.76 -9.98
C TRP A 154 1.45 6.88 -11.45
N GLY A 155 2.42 7.25 -12.26
CA GLY A 155 2.26 7.29 -13.70
C GLY A 155 1.92 5.92 -14.30
N ASP A 156 1.44 5.94 -15.54
CA ASP A 156 1.17 4.74 -16.33
C ASP A 156 2.26 4.49 -17.42
N GLY A 157 3.35 5.27 -17.36
CA GLY A 157 4.43 5.28 -18.36
C GLY A 157 4.18 6.23 -19.53
N PHE A 158 3.02 6.92 -19.55
CA PHE A 158 2.64 7.92 -20.56
C PHE A 158 2.34 9.29 -19.91
N GLU A 159 2.71 9.46 -18.64
CA GLU A 159 2.54 10.71 -17.92
C GLU A 159 3.27 11.88 -18.62
N SER A 160 2.64 13.05 -18.65
CA SER A 160 3.16 14.24 -19.34
C SER A 160 4.36 14.90 -18.67
N ALA A 161 4.61 14.59 -17.40
CA ALA A 161 5.74 15.10 -16.63
C ALA A 161 6.39 13.96 -15.84
N PRO A 162 7.73 13.93 -15.75
CA PRO A 162 8.43 12.93 -14.95
C PRO A 162 8.09 13.11 -13.46
N GLY A 163 7.78 12.03 -12.78
CA GLY A 163 7.66 11.97 -11.33
C GLY A 163 8.97 11.59 -10.66
N PHE A 164 8.87 11.03 -9.46
CA PHE A 164 10.00 10.64 -8.63
C PHE A 164 10.12 9.11 -8.56
N HIS A 165 11.36 8.61 -8.51
CA HIS A 165 11.66 7.19 -8.40
C HIS A 165 11.75 6.76 -6.94
N TYR A 166 11.16 5.63 -6.62
CA TYR A 166 11.25 5.06 -5.28
C TYR A 166 12.54 4.26 -5.10
N GLU A 167 13.31 4.63 -4.08
CA GLU A 167 14.46 3.88 -3.60
C GLU A 167 14.18 3.33 -2.20
N SER A 168 14.24 2.01 -2.06
CA SER A 168 14.08 1.37 -0.76
C SER A 168 15.38 1.44 0.04
N VAL A 169 15.28 1.77 1.32
CA VAL A 169 16.39 1.68 2.28
C VAL A 169 16.22 0.45 3.17
N ASP A 170 17.28 0.03 3.85
CA ASP A 170 17.14 -0.91 4.94
C ASP A 170 16.38 -0.20 6.07
N PRO A 171 15.32 -0.81 6.64
CA PRO A 171 14.47 -0.13 7.62
C PRO A 171 15.27 0.41 8.81
N ALA A 172 15.13 1.69 9.11
CA ALA A 172 15.88 2.37 10.15
C ALA A 172 15.02 3.36 10.93
N ARG A 173 15.19 3.38 12.27
CA ARG A 173 14.50 4.33 13.15
C ARG A 173 15.13 5.70 13.06
N ILE A 174 14.31 6.74 12.78
CA ILE A 174 14.76 8.14 12.69
C ILE A 174 14.09 9.04 13.71
N LEU A 175 12.99 8.61 14.32
CA LEU A 175 12.31 9.27 15.44
C LEU A 175 11.91 8.22 16.48
N ASP A 176 12.21 8.50 17.75
CA ASP A 176 11.61 7.83 18.89
C ASP A 176 11.54 8.82 20.06
N SER A 177 10.37 9.41 20.27
CA SER A 177 10.17 10.45 21.27
C SER A 177 10.46 9.96 22.70
N ARG A 178 10.30 8.67 22.96
CA ARG A 178 10.56 8.03 24.27
C ARG A 178 12.04 8.04 24.65
N SER A 179 12.93 8.03 23.65
CA SER A 179 14.39 8.04 23.85
C SER A 179 15.03 9.37 23.49
N GLY A 180 14.28 10.29 22.86
CA GLY A 180 14.81 11.55 22.35
C GLY A 180 15.45 11.46 20.96
N LEU A 181 15.50 10.26 20.34
CA LEU A 181 16.01 10.11 18.98
C LEU A 181 15.19 10.94 18.01
N GLY A 182 15.83 11.77 17.18
CA GLY A 182 15.17 12.66 16.21
C GLY A 182 14.35 13.80 16.80
N MET A 183 14.31 13.91 18.13
CA MET A 183 13.62 14.98 18.82
C MET A 183 14.49 16.26 18.90
N PRO A 184 13.90 17.45 18.89
CA PRO A 184 14.63 18.70 19.12
C PRO A 184 15.44 18.66 20.41
N GLY A 185 16.75 18.90 20.29
CA GLY A 185 17.68 18.86 21.43
C GLY A 185 17.94 17.46 22.00
N GLY A 186 17.46 16.38 21.37
CA GLY A 186 17.63 15.00 21.86
C GLY A 186 16.86 14.69 23.15
N VAL A 187 15.82 15.48 23.49
CA VAL A 187 15.08 15.36 24.74
C VAL A 187 13.96 14.32 24.62
N ALA A 188 14.00 13.30 25.46
CA ALA A 188 12.96 12.30 25.57
C ALA A 188 11.70 12.91 26.20
N ARG A 189 10.59 12.97 25.46
CA ARG A 189 9.28 13.42 25.90
C ARG A 189 8.18 13.04 24.90
N GLN A 190 6.96 12.97 25.37
CA GLN A 190 5.80 12.95 24.47
C GLN A 190 5.71 14.25 23.65
N ILE A 191 5.08 14.15 22.48
CA ILE A 191 4.61 15.33 21.74
C ILE A 191 3.39 15.85 22.47
N ALA A 192 3.38 17.16 22.77
CA ALA A 192 2.26 17.79 23.47
C ALA A 192 1.04 17.93 22.55
N ALA A 193 -0.15 17.88 23.14
CA ALA A 193 -1.40 18.13 22.43
C ALA A 193 -1.36 19.51 21.71
N GLY A 194 -1.62 19.51 20.41
CA GLY A 194 -1.59 20.71 19.55
C GLY A 194 -0.19 21.10 19.05
N GLU A 195 0.86 20.41 19.47
CA GLU A 195 2.23 20.66 18.98
C GLU A 195 2.39 20.22 17.54
N VAL A 196 3.19 20.96 16.78
CA VAL A 196 3.71 20.55 15.47
C VAL A 196 5.20 20.25 15.62
N LEU A 197 5.57 18.97 15.49
CA LEU A 197 6.95 18.51 15.59
C LEU A 197 7.57 18.40 14.19
N PRO A 198 8.60 19.19 13.87
CA PRO A 198 9.38 18.97 12.65
C PRO A 198 10.37 17.81 12.86
N VAL A 199 10.42 16.89 11.88
CA VAL A 199 11.36 15.77 11.85
C VAL A 199 12.17 15.82 10.56
N THR A 200 13.49 16.02 10.70
CA THR A 200 14.40 16.00 9.55
C THR A 200 14.50 14.56 9.00
N VAL A 201 14.26 14.42 7.71
CA VAL A 201 14.29 13.12 7.00
C VAL A 201 15.32 13.12 5.87
N ALA A 202 15.50 14.24 5.17
CA ALA A 202 16.49 14.34 4.10
C ALA A 202 17.92 14.25 4.64
N GLY A 203 18.76 13.41 4.03
CA GLY A 203 20.12 13.14 4.47
C GLY A 203 20.25 12.23 5.70
N VAL A 204 19.14 11.64 6.18
CA VAL A 204 19.13 10.79 7.39
C VAL A 204 18.83 9.34 7.01
N ALA A 205 19.53 8.37 7.62
CA ALA A 205 19.28 6.93 7.49
C ALA A 205 19.18 6.42 6.03
N GLY A 206 20.02 6.95 5.15
CA GLY A 206 20.06 6.57 3.74
C GLY A 206 19.05 7.30 2.83
N VAL A 207 18.23 8.19 3.35
CA VAL A 207 17.39 9.08 2.55
C VAL A 207 18.29 10.12 1.87
N ALA A 208 18.16 10.30 0.56
CA ALA A 208 18.94 11.30 -0.17
C ALA A 208 18.64 12.73 0.32
N ALA A 209 19.66 13.61 0.28
CA ALA A 209 19.51 15.00 0.75
C ALA A 209 18.57 15.82 -0.13
N ASP A 210 18.40 15.42 -1.40
CA ASP A 210 17.53 16.03 -2.40
C ASP A 210 16.20 15.24 -2.61
N ALA A 211 15.91 14.26 -1.75
CA ALA A 211 14.68 13.50 -1.82
C ALA A 211 13.44 14.41 -1.77
N ALA A 212 12.51 14.19 -2.69
CA ALA A 212 11.27 14.96 -2.81
C ALA A 212 10.17 14.48 -1.86
N ALA A 213 10.16 13.18 -1.57
CA ALA A 213 9.20 12.56 -0.65
C ALA A 213 9.85 11.39 0.09
N VAL A 214 9.25 11.00 1.20
CA VAL A 214 9.72 9.90 2.05
C VAL A 214 8.57 8.94 2.37
N SER A 215 8.89 7.65 2.50
CA SER A 215 7.96 6.60 2.94
C SER A 215 8.48 5.97 4.23
N PHE A 216 7.66 5.94 5.28
CA PHE A 216 8.03 5.48 6.61
C PHE A 216 6.84 4.88 7.34
N ASN A 217 7.12 3.98 8.26
CA ASN A 217 6.13 3.52 9.22
C ASN A 217 6.09 4.50 10.40
N LEU A 218 4.91 5.03 10.70
CA LEU A 218 4.67 5.91 11.84
C LEU A 218 3.88 5.13 12.88
N THR A 219 4.34 5.12 14.13
CA THR A 219 3.65 4.47 15.26
C THR A 219 3.32 5.51 16.32
N ALA A 220 2.06 5.56 16.75
CA ALA A 220 1.63 6.28 17.93
C ALA A 220 1.52 5.28 19.09
N THR A 221 2.11 5.62 20.23
CA THR A 221 2.15 4.79 21.45
C THR A 221 2.04 5.68 22.68
N ASN A 222 1.73 5.09 23.87
CA ASN A 222 1.59 5.81 25.14
C ASN A 222 0.69 7.05 25.01
N VAL A 223 -0.43 6.91 24.31
CA VAL A 223 -1.36 8.02 24.04
C VAL A 223 -2.26 8.28 25.25
N ASP A 224 -2.47 9.55 25.62
CA ASP A 224 -3.27 9.94 26.79
C ASP A 224 -4.79 9.91 26.53
N GLY A 225 -5.22 9.70 25.27
CA GLY A 225 -6.63 9.66 24.90
C GLY A 225 -6.82 9.34 23.43
N PRO A 226 -8.06 9.36 22.92
CA PRO A 226 -8.31 9.22 21.50
C PRO A 226 -7.77 10.44 20.72
N GLY A 227 -7.24 10.20 19.54
CA GLY A 227 -6.67 11.25 18.70
C GLY A 227 -6.21 10.72 17.35
N TYR A 228 -5.42 11.55 16.69
CA TYR A 228 -4.85 11.24 15.39
C TYR A 228 -3.48 11.91 15.20
N VAL A 229 -2.74 11.47 14.21
CA VAL A 229 -1.55 12.18 13.72
C VAL A 229 -1.80 12.62 12.27
N THR A 230 -1.51 13.88 11.99
CA THR A 230 -1.41 14.42 10.63
C THR A 230 0.05 14.59 10.27
N VAL A 231 0.47 14.05 9.13
CA VAL A 231 1.80 14.22 8.55
C VAL A 231 1.68 15.13 7.32
N PHE A 232 2.54 16.13 7.24
CA PHE A 232 2.53 17.07 6.12
C PHE A 232 3.93 17.68 5.90
N PRO A 233 4.25 18.22 4.71
CA PRO A 233 5.53 18.85 4.46
C PRO A 233 5.69 20.09 5.34
N CYS A 234 6.81 20.22 6.05
CA CYS A 234 7.06 21.40 6.87
C CYS A 234 7.10 22.66 6.01
N GLY A 235 6.50 23.74 6.50
CA GLY A 235 6.34 25.00 5.76
C GLY A 235 5.03 25.08 4.95
N ALA A 236 4.33 23.97 4.72
CA ALA A 236 2.98 23.97 4.17
C ALA A 236 1.91 24.15 5.25
N ALA A 237 0.71 24.56 4.86
CA ALA A 237 -0.45 24.58 5.75
C ALA A 237 -0.81 23.13 6.15
N ARG A 238 -1.19 22.94 7.42
CA ARG A 238 -1.65 21.62 7.88
C ARG A 238 -2.94 21.24 7.15
N PRO A 239 -2.98 20.08 6.44
CA PRO A 239 -4.19 19.62 5.76
C PRO A 239 -5.25 19.12 6.75
N TYR A 240 -6.50 19.09 6.32
CA TYR A 240 -7.59 18.44 7.03
C TYR A 240 -7.60 16.93 6.69
N ALA A 241 -6.60 16.21 7.18
CA ALA A 241 -6.38 14.79 6.95
C ALA A 241 -5.76 14.16 8.20
N SER A 242 -5.90 12.83 8.35
CA SER A 242 -5.21 12.05 9.37
C SER A 242 -4.46 10.90 8.72
N ASN A 243 -3.26 10.59 9.22
CA ASN A 243 -2.48 9.45 8.78
C ASN A 243 -2.57 8.27 9.75
N ILE A 244 -2.73 8.55 11.04
CA ILE A 244 -2.99 7.56 12.09
C ILE A 244 -4.17 8.04 12.93
N ASN A 245 -5.07 7.13 13.28
CA ASN A 245 -6.11 7.34 14.28
C ASN A 245 -5.87 6.36 15.43
N PHE A 246 -5.92 6.82 16.66
CA PHE A 246 -5.61 6.03 17.84
C PHE A 246 -6.59 6.24 19.00
N ALA A 247 -6.67 5.22 19.85
CA ALA A 247 -7.39 5.25 21.11
C ALA A 247 -6.41 4.93 22.25
N SER A 248 -6.76 5.33 23.48
CA SER A 248 -5.94 5.08 24.67
C SER A 248 -5.61 3.59 24.83
N GLY A 249 -4.37 3.29 25.21
CA GLY A 249 -3.90 1.95 25.56
C GLY A 249 -3.56 1.01 24.39
N VAL A 250 -3.59 1.50 23.13
CA VAL A 250 -3.26 0.70 21.96
C VAL A 250 -2.20 1.41 21.13
N ASP A 251 -1.12 0.69 20.81
CA ASP A 251 -0.13 1.17 19.85
C ASP A 251 -0.69 0.96 18.43
N VAL A 252 -0.66 2.00 17.63
CA VAL A 252 -1.16 1.98 16.25
C VAL A 252 -0.05 2.40 15.30
N ALA A 253 0.18 1.59 14.27
CA ALA A 253 1.13 1.87 13.21
C ALA A 253 0.40 2.07 11.88
N ASN A 254 0.93 2.95 11.02
CA ASN A 254 0.52 3.08 9.63
C ASN A 254 1.72 3.45 8.76
N LEU A 255 1.74 2.91 7.55
CA LEU A 255 2.65 3.39 6.49
C LEU A 255 2.20 4.79 6.07
N VAL A 256 3.15 5.71 5.98
CA VAL A 256 2.92 7.07 5.51
C VAL A 256 3.88 7.38 4.37
N THR A 257 3.35 8.00 3.32
CA THR A 257 4.14 8.62 2.26
C THR A 257 3.82 10.11 2.26
N SER A 258 4.85 10.95 2.41
CA SER A 258 4.70 12.41 2.48
C SER A 258 5.76 13.10 1.65
N ARG A 259 5.39 14.22 1.03
CA ARG A 259 6.37 15.17 0.50
C ARG A 259 7.28 15.65 1.61
N ILE A 260 8.53 15.91 1.26
CA ILE A 260 9.50 16.55 2.15
C ILE A 260 9.34 18.08 1.98
N GLY A 261 9.24 18.78 3.08
CA GLY A 261 9.04 20.24 3.10
C GLY A 261 10.30 21.01 3.42
N ALA A 262 10.12 22.21 3.94
CA ALA A 262 11.22 23.10 4.31
C ALA A 262 12.25 22.42 5.22
N ASN A 263 13.53 22.72 4.99
CA ASN A 263 14.68 22.19 5.73
C ASN A 263 14.82 20.65 5.68
N GLY A 264 14.30 20.00 4.62
CA GLY A 264 14.38 18.56 4.47
C GLY A 264 13.55 17.80 5.52
N ALA A 265 12.44 18.39 5.99
CA ALA A 265 11.67 17.87 7.11
C ALA A 265 10.20 17.57 6.74
N VAL A 266 9.61 16.62 7.47
CA VAL A 266 8.17 16.41 7.58
C VAL A 266 7.68 16.88 8.95
N CYS A 267 6.48 17.42 9.01
CA CYS A 267 5.86 17.92 10.23
C CYS A 267 4.78 16.94 10.70
N LEU A 268 4.81 16.62 12.01
CA LEU A 268 3.86 15.75 12.69
C LEU A 268 3.01 16.59 13.64
N TYR A 269 1.69 16.47 13.55
CA TYR A 269 0.74 17.13 14.45
C TYR A 269 -0.13 16.10 15.14
N SER A 270 -0.36 16.26 16.44
CA SER A 270 -1.35 15.48 17.19
C SER A 270 -2.20 16.40 18.08
N PRO A 271 -3.53 16.20 18.14
CA PRO A 271 -4.40 16.94 19.08
C PRO A 271 -4.34 16.39 20.51
N ALA A 272 -3.68 15.23 20.72
CA ALA A 272 -3.50 14.59 22.01
C ALA A 272 -2.01 14.33 22.28
N ASN A 273 -1.62 14.24 23.56
CA ASN A 273 -0.26 13.82 23.91
C ASN A 273 -0.02 12.39 23.42
N ALA A 274 1.13 12.16 22.82
CA ALA A 274 1.52 10.88 22.29
C ALA A 274 3.03 10.71 22.23
N ASP A 275 3.53 9.50 22.40
CA ASP A 275 4.84 9.14 21.89
C ASP A 275 4.73 8.73 20.43
N LEU A 276 5.66 9.24 19.61
CA LEU A 276 5.73 8.91 18.20
C LEU A 276 7.06 8.23 17.86
N ILE A 277 6.96 7.23 16.98
CA ILE A 277 8.09 6.47 16.46
C ILE A 277 8.00 6.52 14.94
N MET A 278 9.13 6.74 14.26
CA MET A 278 9.19 6.81 12.80
C MET A 278 10.34 5.95 12.29
N ASP A 279 9.98 4.95 11.48
CA ASP A 279 10.90 3.99 10.90
C ASP A 279 10.87 4.15 9.36
N VAL A 280 11.95 4.70 8.76
CA VAL A 280 12.01 4.93 7.31
C VAL A 280 12.11 3.61 6.54
N GLN A 281 11.45 3.54 5.38
CA GLN A 281 11.46 2.38 4.47
C GLN A 281 12.02 2.72 3.09
N GLY A 282 11.99 3.98 2.70
CA GLY A 282 12.48 4.46 1.42
C GLY A 282 12.12 5.91 1.14
N PHE A 283 12.58 6.39 0.03
CA PHE A 283 12.39 7.78 -0.39
C PHE A 283 12.15 7.86 -1.91
N PHE A 284 11.79 9.03 -2.36
CA PHE A 284 11.55 9.34 -3.76
C PHE A 284 12.47 10.47 -4.21
N ASP A 285 13.29 10.22 -5.23
CA ASP A 285 14.25 11.18 -5.73
C ASP A 285 13.95 11.67 -7.16
N PRO A 286 14.35 12.92 -7.50
CA PRO A 286 14.14 13.53 -8.82
C PRO A 286 15.21 13.10 -9.83
N PHE A 287 15.47 11.82 -9.96
CA PHE A 287 16.62 11.30 -10.66
C PHE A 287 16.74 11.73 -12.14
N THR A 288 17.97 12.07 -12.55
CA THR A 288 18.38 12.38 -13.93
C THR A 288 19.61 11.55 -14.32
N GLY A 289 19.48 10.28 -14.71
CA GLY A 289 20.65 9.43 -15.04
C GLY A 289 20.30 8.00 -15.40
N ALA A 290 21.05 7.00 -14.87
CA ALA A 290 20.86 5.57 -15.19
C ALA A 290 19.45 5.07 -14.83
N ALA A 291 18.99 3.99 -15.48
CA ALA A 291 17.66 3.41 -15.23
C ALA A 291 17.40 3.18 -13.72
N ARG A 292 16.28 3.70 -13.24
CA ARG A 292 15.83 3.57 -11.85
C ARG A 292 14.56 2.75 -11.78
N PRO A 293 14.27 2.12 -10.63
CA PRO A 293 13.04 1.36 -10.47
C PRO A 293 11.80 2.22 -10.67
N VAL A 294 10.85 1.69 -11.41
CA VAL A 294 9.50 2.23 -11.57
C VAL A 294 8.50 1.31 -10.89
N PHE A 295 7.37 1.85 -10.49
CA PHE A 295 6.30 1.08 -9.87
C PHE A 295 5.42 0.42 -10.91
N THR A 296 5.25 -0.89 -10.82
CA THR A 296 4.27 -1.65 -11.59
C THR A 296 3.15 -2.09 -10.65
N PRO A 297 1.94 -1.53 -10.75
CA PRO A 297 0.81 -1.94 -9.94
C PRO A 297 0.27 -3.30 -10.41
N LEU A 298 -0.11 -4.14 -9.45
CA LEU A 298 -0.76 -5.43 -9.67
C LEU A 298 -2.18 -5.42 -9.14
N ASP A 299 -3.03 -6.28 -9.69
CA ASP A 299 -4.25 -6.65 -9.02
C ASP A 299 -3.88 -7.38 -7.71
N PRO A 300 -4.54 -7.09 -6.58
CA PRO A 300 -4.14 -7.63 -5.29
C PRO A 300 -4.13 -9.16 -5.28
N ALA A 301 -3.03 -9.75 -4.81
CA ALA A 301 -2.86 -11.20 -4.75
C ALA A 301 -2.19 -11.63 -3.44
N ARG A 302 -2.69 -12.74 -2.84
CA ARG A 302 -2.12 -13.31 -1.63
C ARG A 302 -0.79 -13.97 -1.89
N VAL A 303 0.23 -13.56 -1.10
CA VAL A 303 1.60 -14.11 -1.16
C VAL A 303 1.99 -14.86 0.11
N LEU A 304 1.30 -14.61 1.22
CA LEU A 304 1.48 -15.32 2.49
C LEU A 304 0.13 -15.51 3.18
N ASP A 305 -0.15 -16.72 3.61
CA ASP A 305 -1.23 -17.03 4.56
C ASP A 305 -0.83 -18.24 5.40
N THR A 306 -0.51 -18.02 6.67
CA THR A 306 -0.09 -19.11 7.56
C THR A 306 -1.24 -20.02 7.96
N ARG A 307 -2.50 -19.60 7.73
CA ARG A 307 -3.70 -20.39 8.05
C ARG A 307 -3.93 -21.55 7.07
N ASP A 308 -3.45 -21.40 5.82
CA ASP A 308 -3.59 -22.42 4.77
C ASP A 308 -2.26 -22.87 4.15
N GLY A 309 -1.14 -22.26 4.59
CA GLY A 309 0.21 -22.57 4.13
C GLY A 309 0.61 -21.89 2.81
N THR A 310 -0.17 -20.93 2.30
CA THR A 310 0.21 -20.12 1.15
C THR A 310 1.50 -19.36 1.44
N GLY A 311 2.50 -19.45 0.55
CA GLY A 311 3.79 -18.77 0.68
C GLY A 311 4.70 -19.31 1.79
N VAL A 312 4.27 -20.31 2.53
CA VAL A 312 5.04 -20.94 3.61
C VAL A 312 5.83 -22.13 3.06
N ALA A 313 7.10 -22.26 3.45
CA ALA A 313 7.92 -23.41 3.11
C ALA A 313 7.23 -24.71 3.52
N GLU A 314 7.27 -25.73 2.63
CA GLU A 314 6.62 -27.04 2.83
C GLU A 314 5.10 -26.95 3.08
N ARG A 315 4.48 -25.79 2.78
CA ARG A 315 3.06 -25.53 3.04
C ARG A 315 2.64 -25.81 4.50
N ARG A 316 3.52 -25.51 5.44
CA ARG A 316 3.20 -25.67 6.86
C ARG A 316 2.03 -24.74 7.24
N VAL A 317 0.97 -25.30 7.76
CA VAL A 317 -0.21 -24.62 8.27
C VAL A 317 -0.06 -24.40 9.77
N GLY A 318 -0.42 -23.20 10.24
CA GLY A 318 -0.42 -22.84 11.66
C GLY A 318 0.24 -21.51 11.95
N PRO A 319 0.06 -20.98 13.16
CA PRO A 319 0.61 -19.68 13.54
C PRO A 319 2.14 -19.66 13.48
N LEU A 320 2.69 -18.51 13.18
CA LEU A 320 4.10 -18.22 13.39
C LEU A 320 4.32 -18.03 14.88
N GLY A 321 5.21 -18.84 15.47
CA GLY A 321 5.53 -18.77 16.90
C GLY A 321 6.22 -17.46 17.28
N ALA A 322 6.17 -17.13 18.57
CA ALA A 322 6.85 -15.95 19.08
C ALA A 322 8.35 -15.94 18.77
N ARG A 323 8.86 -14.79 18.32
CA ARG A 323 10.26 -14.56 17.95
C ARG A 323 10.76 -15.42 16.79
N GLN A 324 9.87 -15.87 15.94
CA GLN A 324 10.19 -16.61 14.72
C GLN A 324 10.21 -15.68 13.51
N ILE A 325 10.96 -16.13 12.50
CA ILE A 325 11.04 -15.50 11.19
C ILE A 325 10.51 -16.50 10.15
N ILE A 326 9.73 -16.01 9.20
CA ILE A 326 9.34 -16.73 8.00
C ILE A 326 9.85 -15.99 6.77
N GLU A 327 10.41 -16.74 5.82
CA GLU A 327 10.88 -16.24 4.53
C GLU A 327 9.82 -16.49 3.46
N VAL A 328 9.47 -15.45 2.71
CA VAL A 328 8.47 -15.52 1.63
C VAL A 328 9.11 -15.15 0.31
N GLN A 329 8.95 -16.02 -0.70
CA GLN A 329 9.41 -15.76 -2.06
C GLN A 329 8.53 -14.69 -2.70
N ILE A 330 9.14 -13.59 -3.14
CA ILE A 330 8.47 -12.48 -3.80
C ILE A 330 8.95 -12.35 -5.25
N ALA A 331 10.23 -12.07 -5.48
CA ALA A 331 10.77 -11.94 -6.83
C ALA A 331 10.74 -13.28 -7.57
N GLY A 332 10.31 -13.27 -8.83
CA GLY A 332 10.13 -14.46 -9.64
C GLY A 332 8.83 -15.24 -9.34
N ALA A 333 7.92 -14.70 -8.52
CA ALA A 333 6.67 -15.36 -8.15
C ALA A 333 5.47 -14.39 -8.30
N ASN A 334 4.28 -14.93 -8.50
CA ASN A 334 2.99 -14.21 -8.50
C ASN A 334 2.98 -12.93 -9.35
N GLY A 335 3.62 -12.94 -10.52
CA GLY A 335 3.67 -11.78 -11.43
C GLY A 335 4.76 -10.74 -11.10
N VAL A 336 5.56 -10.96 -10.05
CA VAL A 336 6.72 -10.14 -9.71
C VAL A 336 7.94 -10.67 -10.46
N PRO A 337 8.66 -9.87 -11.28
CA PRO A 337 9.83 -10.33 -12.02
C PRO A 337 11.01 -10.62 -11.08
N ALA A 338 11.95 -11.45 -11.56
CA ALA A 338 13.09 -11.90 -10.75
C ALA A 338 14.07 -10.78 -10.37
N ASP A 339 14.08 -9.68 -11.10
CA ASP A 339 14.91 -8.50 -10.88
C ASP A 339 14.20 -7.40 -10.07
N ALA A 340 12.99 -7.65 -9.57
CA ALA A 340 12.29 -6.73 -8.69
C ALA A 340 13.12 -6.42 -7.44
N ARG A 341 13.17 -5.13 -7.07
CA ARG A 341 13.98 -4.64 -5.95
C ARG A 341 13.20 -4.43 -4.67
N SER A 342 11.93 -4.11 -4.80
CA SER A 342 11.01 -3.94 -3.66
C SER A 342 9.58 -4.23 -4.06
N VAL A 343 8.73 -4.43 -3.05
CA VAL A 343 7.32 -4.83 -3.19
C VAL A 343 6.44 -3.99 -2.28
N VAL A 344 5.22 -3.71 -2.73
CA VAL A 344 4.16 -3.10 -1.90
C VAL A 344 3.27 -4.23 -1.39
N LEU A 345 3.19 -4.36 -0.08
CA LEU A 345 2.42 -5.37 0.63
C LEU A 345 1.37 -4.71 1.53
N ASN A 346 0.28 -5.40 1.77
CA ASN A 346 -0.55 -5.22 2.96
C ASN A 346 -0.35 -6.44 3.86
N VAL A 347 0.12 -6.23 5.08
CA VAL A 347 0.41 -7.29 6.05
C VAL A 347 -0.66 -7.27 7.13
N THR A 348 -1.29 -8.41 7.37
CA THR A 348 -2.36 -8.57 8.36
C THR A 348 -1.94 -9.59 9.41
N VAL A 349 -2.07 -9.20 10.66
CA VAL A 349 -2.02 -10.09 11.82
C VAL A 349 -3.45 -10.50 12.17
N THR A 350 -3.68 -11.79 12.40
CA THR A 350 -4.95 -12.34 12.86
C THR A 350 -4.71 -13.45 13.90
N ASP A 351 -5.70 -13.72 14.75
CA ASP A 351 -5.61 -14.73 15.81
C ASP A 351 -4.39 -14.57 16.74
N ALA A 352 -3.97 -13.32 16.99
CA ALA A 352 -2.84 -13.05 17.86
C ALA A 352 -3.07 -13.56 19.29
N ARG A 353 -2.06 -14.27 19.86
CA ARG A 353 -2.12 -14.84 21.20
C ARG A 353 -1.72 -13.88 22.31
N GLY A 354 -1.06 -12.77 21.93
CA GLY A 354 -0.55 -11.75 22.85
C GLY A 354 -0.48 -10.37 22.21
N ARG A 355 0.10 -9.41 22.94
CA ARG A 355 0.54 -8.13 22.38
C ARG A 355 1.92 -8.33 21.74
N GLY A 356 2.15 -7.72 20.61
CA GLY A 356 3.42 -7.82 19.90
C GLY A 356 3.47 -6.92 18.67
N TRP A 357 4.49 -7.17 17.85
CA TRP A 357 4.66 -6.47 16.57
C TRP A 357 5.19 -7.42 15.49
N VAL A 358 5.01 -6.99 14.25
CA VAL A 358 5.62 -7.61 13.07
C VAL A 358 6.68 -6.68 12.50
N THR A 359 7.83 -7.23 12.14
CA THR A 359 8.87 -6.56 11.36
C THR A 359 9.00 -7.25 10.01
N VAL A 360 8.93 -6.46 8.93
CA VAL A 360 9.13 -6.91 7.55
C VAL A 360 10.45 -6.33 7.05
N PHE A 361 11.34 -7.18 6.56
CA PHE A 361 12.70 -6.76 6.20
C PHE A 361 13.28 -7.65 5.09
N PRO A 362 14.34 -7.18 4.37
CA PRO A 362 14.98 -7.99 3.34
C PRO A 362 15.65 -9.22 3.95
N CYS A 363 15.35 -10.41 3.43
CA CYS A 363 16.04 -11.63 3.88
C CYS A 363 17.54 -11.56 3.58
N GLY A 364 18.34 -12.11 4.47
CA GLY A 364 19.80 -12.03 4.43
C GLY A 364 20.39 -10.88 5.25
N ASN A 365 19.60 -9.90 5.64
CA ASN A 365 19.99 -8.84 6.56
C ASN A 365 19.70 -9.23 8.03
N PRO A 366 20.41 -8.68 9.00
CA PRO A 366 20.04 -8.78 10.41
C PRO A 366 18.64 -8.22 10.66
N LEU A 367 17.93 -8.78 11.65
CA LEU A 367 16.62 -8.25 12.08
C LEU A 367 16.78 -6.79 12.55
N PRO A 368 16.15 -5.81 11.90
CA PRO A 368 16.25 -4.40 12.29
C PRO A 368 15.39 -4.11 13.54
N PHE A 369 15.76 -3.10 14.31
CA PHE A 369 15.00 -2.65 15.49
C PHE A 369 13.88 -1.67 15.08
N VAL A 370 12.93 -2.15 14.29
CA VAL A 370 11.76 -1.40 13.78
C VAL A 370 10.50 -2.25 13.88
N SER A 371 9.33 -1.62 13.79
CA SER A 371 8.06 -2.33 13.65
C SER A 371 7.29 -1.81 12.42
N ASN A 372 6.63 -2.73 11.70
CA ASN A 372 5.73 -2.37 10.62
C ASN A 372 4.27 -2.44 11.05
N LEU A 373 3.94 -3.29 12.00
CA LEU A 373 2.57 -3.52 12.47
C LEU A 373 2.59 -3.86 13.96
N ASN A 374 1.80 -3.14 14.76
CA ASN A 374 1.63 -3.41 16.19
C ASN A 374 0.25 -4.03 16.42
N PHE A 375 0.16 -5.03 17.29
CA PHE A 375 -1.07 -5.78 17.52
C PHE A 375 -1.26 -6.16 18.97
N VAL A 376 -2.52 -6.44 19.31
CA VAL A 376 -2.93 -6.97 20.60
C VAL A 376 -3.75 -8.26 20.41
N ARG A 377 -3.86 -9.05 21.47
CA ARG A 377 -4.58 -10.32 21.43
C ARG A 377 -6.01 -10.15 20.91
N GLY A 378 -6.40 -11.00 19.97
CA GLY A 378 -7.76 -11.14 19.48
C GLY A 378 -8.29 -9.99 18.62
N ILE A 379 -7.41 -9.07 18.18
CA ILE A 379 -7.77 -8.00 17.27
C ILE A 379 -6.95 -8.12 16.00
N ASP A 380 -7.64 -8.30 14.88
CA ASP A 380 -7.02 -8.32 13.57
C ASP A 380 -6.55 -6.91 13.19
N ARG A 381 -5.32 -6.81 12.69
CA ARG A 381 -4.70 -5.54 12.28
C ARG A 381 -4.00 -5.71 10.95
N ALA A 382 -4.15 -4.71 10.10
CA ALA A 382 -3.44 -4.62 8.84
C ALA A 382 -2.60 -3.34 8.77
N ASN A 383 -1.49 -3.39 8.06
CA ASN A 383 -0.71 -2.23 7.68
C ASN A 383 -0.04 -2.46 6.32
N ALA A 384 0.02 -1.39 5.53
CA ALA A 384 0.81 -1.40 4.31
C ALA A 384 2.30 -1.38 4.62
N VAL A 385 3.09 -2.01 3.77
CA VAL A 385 4.56 -2.05 3.87
C VAL A 385 5.16 -1.93 2.48
N LYS A 386 6.14 -1.04 2.31
CA LYS A 386 7.02 -1.03 1.15
C LYS A 386 8.31 -1.76 1.54
N ALA A 387 8.43 -3.02 1.16
CA ALA A 387 9.52 -3.88 1.59
C ALA A 387 10.61 -4.01 0.51
N LYS A 388 11.86 -3.78 0.88
CA LYS A 388 13.02 -4.14 0.07
C LYS A 388 13.10 -5.66 -0.05
N ILE A 389 13.35 -6.16 -1.24
CA ILE A 389 13.54 -7.59 -1.49
C ILE A 389 15.01 -7.95 -1.19
N GLY A 390 15.21 -9.00 -0.43
CA GLY A 390 16.54 -9.45 0.03
C GLY A 390 17.09 -10.60 -0.78
N VAL A 391 18.04 -11.30 -0.19
CA VAL A 391 18.75 -12.42 -0.78
C VAL A 391 17.78 -13.49 -1.26
N GLY A 392 18.02 -14.01 -2.46
CA GLY A 392 17.19 -15.03 -3.09
C GLY A 392 15.80 -14.55 -3.54
N GLY A 393 15.58 -13.24 -3.63
CA GLY A 393 14.29 -12.68 -4.02
C GLY A 393 13.21 -12.76 -2.93
N LYS A 394 13.62 -12.83 -1.67
CA LYS A 394 12.74 -13.08 -0.53
C LYS A 394 12.57 -11.86 0.37
N VAL A 395 11.42 -11.80 1.03
CA VAL A 395 11.11 -10.90 2.13
C VAL A 395 10.87 -11.70 3.40
N CYS A 396 11.46 -11.25 4.50
CA CYS A 396 11.39 -11.88 5.80
C CYS A 396 10.37 -11.17 6.71
N PHE A 397 9.57 -11.97 7.43
CA PHE A 397 8.58 -11.51 8.40
C PHE A 397 8.93 -12.09 9.76
N TYR A 398 9.19 -11.21 10.72
CA TYR A 398 9.39 -11.54 12.13
C TYR A 398 8.14 -11.19 12.92
N THR A 399 7.81 -11.99 13.91
CA THR A 399 6.79 -11.65 14.92
C THR A 399 7.33 -11.80 16.33
N ASP A 400 7.00 -10.83 17.20
CA ASP A 400 7.39 -10.86 18.61
C ASP A 400 6.53 -11.81 19.45
N ALA A 401 5.25 -11.96 19.11
CA ALA A 401 4.31 -12.88 19.76
C ALA A 401 3.65 -13.82 18.75
N GLU A 402 3.18 -14.98 19.21
CA GLU A 402 2.50 -15.98 18.37
C GLU A 402 1.25 -15.39 17.69
N THR A 403 1.18 -15.53 16.36
CA THR A 403 0.08 -15.02 15.55
C THR A 403 0.00 -15.71 14.19
N GLN A 404 -1.17 -15.64 13.55
CA GLN A 404 -1.31 -15.90 12.13
C GLN A 404 -0.88 -14.66 11.35
N LEU A 405 -0.22 -14.87 10.21
CA LEU A 405 0.18 -13.81 9.28
C LEU A 405 -0.43 -14.03 7.91
N VAL A 406 -0.88 -12.92 7.36
CA VAL A 406 -1.38 -12.83 5.98
C VAL A 406 -0.65 -11.68 5.30
N ALA A 407 -0.25 -11.84 4.04
CA ALA A 407 0.26 -10.74 3.23
C ALA A 407 -0.30 -10.82 1.81
N ASP A 408 -0.79 -9.68 1.35
CA ASP A 408 -1.27 -9.47 0.00
C ASP A 408 -0.36 -8.47 -0.72
N GLN A 409 0.05 -8.75 -1.96
CA GLN A 409 0.86 -7.84 -2.78
C GLN A 409 -0.03 -6.94 -3.64
N PHE A 410 0.45 -5.70 -3.89
CA PHE A 410 -0.26 -4.68 -4.67
C PHE A 410 0.56 -4.12 -5.83
N GLY A 411 1.82 -4.48 -5.91
CA GLY A 411 2.75 -4.05 -6.96
C GLY A 411 4.19 -4.18 -6.52
N TYR A 412 5.09 -3.89 -7.44
CA TYR A 412 6.52 -4.03 -7.22
C TYR A 412 7.30 -2.88 -7.90
N PHE A 413 8.56 -2.77 -7.54
CA PHE A 413 9.51 -1.85 -8.16
C PHE A 413 10.60 -2.65 -8.86
N SER A 414 10.76 -2.43 -10.16
CA SER A 414 11.82 -3.01 -10.99
C SER A 414 12.40 -1.97 -11.93
N LEU A 415 13.57 -2.26 -12.50
CA LEU A 415 14.08 -1.43 -13.59
C LEU A 415 13.11 -1.51 -14.77
N PRO A 416 12.95 -0.43 -15.55
CA PRO A 416 12.21 -0.48 -16.80
C PRO A 416 12.79 -1.57 -17.71
N THR A 417 11.93 -2.39 -18.30
CA THR A 417 12.36 -3.30 -19.37
C THR A 417 12.73 -2.47 -20.61
N ALA A 418 13.92 -2.70 -21.14
CA ALA A 418 14.42 -2.03 -22.35
C ALA A 418 13.56 -2.33 -23.57
#